data_4aa193afa931cedfdc22bf0cacba89a2
#
_entry.id   4aa193afa931cedfdc22bf0cacba89a2
#
_cell.length_a   1.000
_cell.length_b   1.000
_cell.length_c   1.000
_cell.angle_alpha   90.00
_cell.angle_beta   90.00
_cell.angle_gamma   90.00
#
_symmetry.space_group_name_H-M   'P 1'
#
loop_
_entity.id
_entity.type
_entity.pdbx_description
1 polymer ?
#
loop_
_entity_poly.entity_id
_entity_poly.type
_entity_poly.pdbx_seq_one_letter_code
_entity_poly.pdbx_strand_id
1 'polypeptide(L)'
;MSAQSTWNMKKSLAVILAVTPLVLVGCGGGGGGGSASTPSPATPSTPAAPSTPVTATPSPVTSAAATPTYTMSDVVVPDGFDYSSIEQFDLDIDISSISTARSFVTVYSRFSTRDDSTLKPDYSSKVIAGSLDNGVFASNFTAPVNHDSLLVEIWFYDGQPPLQQVVSSTDSQIVW
;
A
#
# COMPACT_ATOMS: atom_id res chain seq x y z
N MET A 1 -30.54 -47.00 36.15
CA MET A 1 -29.88 -47.86 35.15
C MET A 1 -28.95 -47.01 34.33
N SER A 2 -27.66 -47.12 34.64
CA SER A 2 -26.57 -46.33 34.03
C SER A 2 -26.10 -47.02 32.75
N ALA A 3 -25.95 -46.25 31.70
CA ALA A 3 -25.16 -46.69 30.55
C ALA A 3 -24.03 -45.67 30.37
N GLN A 4 -22.85 -46.02 30.84
CA GLN A 4 -21.60 -45.33 30.55
C GLN A 4 -21.09 -45.76 29.16
N SER A 5 -21.04 -44.82 28.25
CA SER A 5 -20.36 -45.02 26.96
C SER A 5 -18.91 -44.55 27.09
N THR A 6 -18.02 -45.53 27.22
CA THR A 6 -16.56 -45.30 27.18
C THR A 6 -16.11 -45.11 25.77
N TRP A 7 -15.70 -43.87 25.42
CA TRP A 7 -15.06 -43.61 24.11
C TRP A 7 -13.57 -43.87 24.20
N ASN A 8 -13.15 -44.92 23.50
CA ASN A 8 -11.76 -45.30 23.33
C ASN A 8 -10.97 -44.26 22.51
N MET A 9 -10.05 -43.62 23.15
CA MET A 9 -9.01 -42.78 22.57
C MET A 9 -7.94 -43.67 21.96
N LYS A 10 -7.95 -43.85 20.63
CA LYS A 10 -6.82 -44.43 19.93
C LYS A 10 -5.82 -43.34 19.58
N LYS A 11 -4.73 -43.30 20.32
CA LYS A 11 -3.55 -42.50 20.04
C LYS A 11 -2.83 -43.06 18.84
N SER A 12 -2.80 -42.36 17.72
CA SER A 12 -1.88 -42.63 16.62
C SER A 12 -0.85 -41.51 16.57
N LEU A 13 0.29 -41.79 17.14
CA LEU A 13 1.49 -40.96 17.05
C LEU A 13 2.19 -41.32 15.74
N ALA A 14 2.09 -40.48 14.71
CA ALA A 14 2.93 -40.57 13.54
C ALA A 14 3.89 -39.40 13.51
N VAL A 15 5.09 -39.65 14.00
CA VAL A 15 6.23 -38.73 13.89
C VAL A 15 6.86 -38.97 12.53
N ILE A 16 6.70 -38.06 11.59
CA ILE A 16 7.46 -38.04 10.34
C ILE A 16 8.49 -36.93 10.46
N LEU A 17 9.74 -37.34 10.76
CA LEU A 17 10.92 -36.50 10.62
C LEU A 17 11.28 -36.42 9.12
N ALA A 18 10.96 -35.33 8.47
CA ALA A 18 11.48 -35.01 7.14
C ALA A 18 12.70 -34.09 7.31
N VAL A 19 13.88 -34.68 7.19
CA VAL A 19 15.16 -33.96 7.10
C VAL A 19 15.33 -33.51 5.66
N THR A 20 15.19 -32.20 5.41
CA THR A 20 15.54 -31.61 4.12
C THR A 20 16.96 -31.05 4.16
N PRO A 21 17.85 -31.45 3.23
CA PRO A 21 19.19 -30.89 3.16
C PRO A 21 19.17 -29.46 2.60
N LEU A 22 19.85 -28.58 3.31
CA LEU A 22 20.14 -27.20 2.93
C LEU A 22 21.20 -27.20 1.84
N VAL A 23 20.82 -26.90 0.60
CA VAL A 23 21.80 -26.66 -0.48
C VAL A 23 22.09 -25.16 -0.54
N LEU A 24 23.25 -24.77 0.00
CA LEU A 24 23.82 -23.45 -0.26
C LEU A 24 24.41 -23.43 -1.67
N VAL A 25 23.76 -22.77 -2.60
CA VAL A 25 24.36 -22.41 -3.88
C VAL A 25 25.04 -21.06 -3.73
N GLY A 26 26.38 -21.12 -3.87
CA GLY A 26 27.27 -19.98 -3.75
C GLY A 26 27.04 -18.91 -4.83
N CYS A 27 27.15 -17.67 -4.42
CA CYS A 27 27.23 -16.49 -5.24
C CYS A 27 28.51 -16.51 -6.10
N GLY A 28 28.38 -16.80 -7.41
CA GLY A 28 29.43 -16.62 -8.41
C GLY A 28 29.40 -15.21 -8.97
N GLY A 29 30.39 -14.38 -8.60
CA GLY A 29 30.62 -13.09 -9.23
C GLY A 29 31.06 -13.26 -10.69
N GLY A 30 30.22 -12.80 -11.63
CA GLY A 30 30.55 -12.66 -13.03
C GLY A 30 30.84 -11.22 -13.38
N GLY A 31 32.13 -10.86 -13.55
CA GLY A 31 32.56 -9.59 -14.10
C GLY A 31 32.19 -9.51 -15.57
N GLY A 32 31.25 -8.66 -15.95
CA GLY A 32 30.95 -8.30 -17.33
C GLY A 32 31.94 -7.26 -17.83
N GLY A 33 32.86 -7.69 -18.66
CA GLY A 33 33.78 -6.79 -19.40
C GLY A 33 32.99 -5.91 -20.37
N GLY A 34 33.00 -4.60 -20.15
CA GLY A 34 32.55 -3.62 -21.14
C GLY A 34 33.44 -3.63 -22.34
N SER A 35 32.92 -4.03 -23.48
CA SER A 35 33.60 -3.82 -24.79
C SER A 35 33.63 -2.33 -25.10
N ALA A 36 34.82 -1.75 -24.99
CA ALA A 36 35.08 -0.43 -25.50
C ALA A 36 34.98 -0.46 -27.03
N SER A 37 33.95 0.19 -27.57
CA SER A 37 33.86 0.45 -28.99
C SER A 37 34.90 1.49 -29.38
N THR A 38 35.86 1.08 -30.18
CA THR A 38 36.88 1.92 -30.78
C THR A 38 36.19 2.99 -31.65
N PRO A 39 36.51 4.29 -31.49
CA PRO A 39 35.96 5.31 -32.38
C PRO A 39 36.57 5.15 -33.78
N SER A 40 35.70 5.00 -34.78
CA SER A 40 36.06 5.02 -36.19
C SER A 40 36.62 6.39 -36.55
N PRO A 41 37.75 6.47 -37.31
CA PRO A 41 38.32 7.76 -37.69
C PRO A 41 37.34 8.51 -38.59
N ALA A 42 37.04 9.75 -38.22
CA ALA A 42 36.23 10.66 -39.01
C ALA A 42 36.94 11.02 -40.32
N THR A 43 36.26 10.79 -41.41
CA THR A 43 36.68 11.25 -42.74
C THR A 43 36.72 12.79 -42.77
N PRO A 44 37.77 13.46 -43.27
CA PRO A 44 37.81 14.90 -43.37
C PRO A 44 36.76 15.38 -44.37
N SER A 45 35.80 16.17 -43.90
CA SER A 45 34.82 16.83 -44.74
C SER A 45 35.48 17.97 -45.52
N THR A 46 35.30 17.97 -46.84
CA THR A 46 35.71 19.01 -47.77
C THR A 46 35.09 20.35 -47.32
N PRO A 47 35.88 21.47 -47.36
CA PRO A 47 35.39 22.79 -47.06
C PRO A 47 34.27 23.18 -48.03
N ALA A 48 33.12 23.52 -47.56
CA ALA A 48 32.02 24.09 -48.31
C ALA A 48 32.42 25.51 -48.78
N ALA A 49 32.14 25.80 -50.05
CA ALA A 49 32.36 27.11 -50.65
C ALA A 49 31.59 28.21 -49.91
N PRO A 50 32.08 29.44 -49.82
CA PRO A 50 31.42 30.53 -49.14
C PRO A 50 30.07 30.86 -49.81
N SER A 51 28.99 30.65 -49.14
CA SER A 51 27.65 31.09 -49.54
C SER A 51 27.56 32.63 -49.38
N THR A 52 27.08 33.28 -50.40
CA THR A 52 26.78 34.71 -50.40
C THR A 52 25.87 35.10 -49.31
N PRO A 53 26.05 36.22 -48.60
CA PRO A 53 25.16 36.64 -47.52
C PRO A 53 23.79 37.00 -48.09
N VAL A 54 22.78 36.22 -47.77
CA VAL A 54 21.35 36.59 -47.98
C VAL A 54 21.01 37.58 -46.89
N THR A 55 20.70 38.80 -47.30
CA THR A 55 20.19 39.85 -46.40
C THR A 55 18.83 39.38 -45.89
N ALA A 56 18.83 38.85 -44.68
CA ALA A 56 17.58 38.48 -43.99
C ALA A 56 16.87 39.78 -43.57
N THR A 57 15.69 39.98 -44.10
CA THR A 57 14.75 41.02 -43.62
C THR A 57 14.42 40.66 -42.16
N PRO A 58 14.56 41.59 -41.18
CA PRO A 58 14.23 41.31 -39.83
C PRO A 58 12.72 41.01 -39.69
N SER A 59 12.37 39.79 -39.34
CA SER A 59 11.02 39.45 -38.90
C SER A 59 10.64 40.25 -37.66
N PRO A 60 9.42 40.74 -37.55
CA PRO A 60 9.00 41.45 -36.35
C PRO A 60 9.13 40.50 -35.16
N VAL A 61 9.98 40.86 -34.22
CA VAL A 61 10.09 40.18 -32.93
C VAL A 61 8.78 40.44 -32.17
N THR A 62 7.92 39.44 -32.14
CA THR A 62 6.78 39.43 -31.23
C THR A 62 7.37 39.45 -29.83
N SER A 63 7.20 40.58 -29.13
CA SER A 63 7.60 40.71 -27.74
C SER A 63 6.90 39.59 -26.95
N ALA A 64 7.66 38.62 -26.49
CA ALA A 64 7.14 37.60 -25.59
C ALA A 64 6.63 38.32 -24.33
N ALA A 65 5.37 38.15 -23.99
CA ALA A 65 4.80 38.67 -22.74
C ALA A 65 5.66 38.11 -21.58
N ALA A 66 6.15 39.01 -20.75
CA ALA A 66 6.92 38.63 -19.58
C ALA A 66 6.06 37.72 -18.71
N THR A 67 6.57 36.53 -18.37
CA THR A 67 5.93 35.65 -17.41
C THR A 67 5.82 36.40 -16.07
N PRO A 68 4.64 36.43 -15.43
CA PRO A 68 4.49 37.10 -14.16
C PRO A 68 5.43 36.45 -13.14
N THR A 69 6.23 37.26 -12.48
CA THR A 69 7.10 36.82 -11.39
C THR A 69 6.28 36.86 -10.11
N TYR A 70 5.92 35.71 -9.57
CA TYR A 70 5.24 35.59 -8.27
C TYR A 70 6.28 35.70 -7.16
N THR A 71 6.00 36.49 -6.16
CA THR A 71 6.74 36.58 -4.92
C THR A 71 6.03 35.83 -3.81
N MET A 72 6.72 35.57 -2.69
CA MET A 72 6.09 34.92 -1.53
C MET A 72 4.95 35.75 -0.94
N SER A 73 4.95 37.05 -1.18
CA SER A 73 3.88 37.97 -0.75
C SER A 73 2.59 37.82 -1.57
N ASP A 74 2.68 37.23 -2.75
CA ASP A 74 1.54 37.02 -3.64
C ASP A 74 0.82 35.67 -3.35
N VAL A 75 1.41 34.85 -2.45
CA VAL A 75 0.81 33.59 -2.02
C VAL A 75 -0.26 33.87 -0.97
N VAL A 76 -1.51 33.65 -1.36
CA VAL A 76 -2.66 33.75 -0.45
C VAL A 76 -3.11 32.34 -0.11
N VAL A 77 -3.15 32.01 1.19
CA VAL A 77 -3.73 30.76 1.66
C VAL A 77 -5.24 30.93 1.66
N PRO A 78 -6.02 30.07 0.97
CA PRO A 78 -7.48 30.14 0.99
C PRO A 78 -8.05 29.98 2.39
N ASP A 79 -9.17 30.66 2.66
CA ASP A 79 -9.90 30.47 3.91
C ASP A 79 -10.36 29.00 4.03
N GLY A 80 -10.11 28.40 5.20
CA GLY A 80 -10.44 26.98 5.44
C GLY A 80 -9.39 25.98 4.94
N PHE A 81 -8.22 26.45 4.48
CA PHE A 81 -7.12 25.54 4.16
C PHE A 81 -6.58 24.89 5.44
N ASP A 82 -6.75 23.58 5.54
CA ASP A 82 -6.22 22.77 6.65
C ASP A 82 -4.90 22.10 6.27
N TYR A 83 -3.88 22.33 7.10
CA TYR A 83 -2.56 21.70 6.97
C TYR A 83 -2.46 20.36 7.71
N SER A 84 -3.53 19.91 8.37
CA SER A 84 -3.52 18.62 9.04
C SER A 84 -3.33 17.51 8.02
N SER A 85 -2.32 16.66 8.24
CA SER A 85 -2.09 15.46 7.44
C SER A 85 -2.81 14.23 8.02
N ILE A 86 -3.46 14.40 9.16
CA ILE A 86 -4.18 13.34 9.87
C ILE A 86 -5.60 13.80 10.21
N GLU A 87 -6.51 12.85 10.20
CA GLU A 87 -7.91 13.02 10.62
C GLU A 87 -8.23 12.04 11.73
N GLN A 88 -9.12 12.43 12.63
CA GLN A 88 -9.59 11.59 13.72
C GLN A 88 -10.83 10.83 13.25
N PHE A 89 -10.83 9.52 13.51
CA PHE A 89 -11.94 8.62 13.22
C PHE A 89 -12.47 8.02 14.51
N ASP A 90 -13.80 7.98 14.61
CA ASP A 90 -14.50 7.19 15.61
C ASP A 90 -14.99 5.91 14.92
N LEU A 91 -14.74 4.76 15.51
CA LEU A 91 -15.09 3.47 14.94
C LEU A 91 -15.83 2.62 15.94
N ASP A 92 -17.07 2.28 15.61
CA ASP A 92 -17.93 1.37 16.34
C ASP A 92 -18.20 0.14 15.48
N ILE A 93 -17.82 -1.03 15.97
CA ILE A 93 -18.01 -2.33 15.34
C ILE A 93 -18.91 -3.18 16.19
N ASP A 94 -19.96 -3.75 15.60
CA ASP A 94 -20.86 -4.70 16.24
C ASP A 94 -21.04 -5.94 15.36
N ILE A 95 -20.50 -7.06 15.82
CA ILE A 95 -20.66 -8.39 15.23
C ILE A 95 -21.42 -9.33 16.18
N SER A 96 -22.12 -8.80 17.17
CA SER A 96 -22.82 -9.60 18.18
C SER A 96 -23.89 -10.52 17.58
N SER A 97 -24.42 -10.13 16.41
CA SER A 97 -25.35 -10.97 15.61
C SER A 97 -24.68 -12.23 15.02
N ILE A 98 -23.36 -12.20 14.79
CA ILE A 98 -22.58 -13.29 14.24
C ILE A 98 -21.91 -14.08 15.34
N SER A 99 -21.21 -13.40 16.26
CA SER A 99 -20.48 -14.04 17.34
C SER A 99 -20.22 -13.08 18.50
N THR A 100 -20.48 -13.58 19.71
CA THR A 100 -20.07 -12.93 20.97
C THR A 100 -18.80 -13.57 21.54
N ALA A 101 -18.22 -14.55 20.82
CA ALA A 101 -16.99 -15.21 21.22
C ALA A 101 -15.79 -14.23 21.12
N ARG A 102 -14.73 -14.59 21.83
CA ARG A 102 -13.51 -13.79 21.81
C ARG A 102 -12.97 -13.63 20.38
N SER A 103 -12.82 -12.39 19.97
CA SER A 103 -12.32 -12.01 18.66
C SER A 103 -11.41 -10.79 18.75
N PHE A 104 -10.70 -10.51 17.66
CA PHE A 104 -9.71 -9.46 17.60
C PHE A 104 -9.86 -8.69 16.29
N VAL A 105 -9.95 -7.37 16.36
CA VAL A 105 -10.06 -6.49 15.19
C VAL A 105 -8.72 -5.84 14.90
N THR A 106 -8.46 -5.66 13.61
CA THR A 106 -7.38 -4.82 13.07
C THR A 106 -7.92 -3.97 11.94
N VAL A 107 -7.46 -2.72 11.87
CA VAL A 107 -7.83 -1.79 10.80
C VAL A 107 -6.57 -1.34 10.08
N TYR A 108 -6.63 -1.34 8.76
CA TYR A 108 -5.53 -1.01 7.87
C TYR A 108 -5.91 0.14 6.94
N SER A 109 -5.01 1.09 6.77
CA SER A 109 -5.19 2.20 5.83
C SER A 109 -4.81 1.85 4.39
N ARG A 110 -4.10 0.74 4.17
CA ARG A 110 -3.75 0.25 2.83
C ARG A 110 -4.03 -1.23 2.71
N PHE A 111 -4.56 -1.61 1.56
CA PHE A 111 -4.85 -2.99 1.20
C PHE A 111 -4.87 -3.16 -0.32
N SER A 112 -4.88 -4.37 -0.80
CA SER A 112 -5.02 -4.70 -2.22
C SER A 112 -6.06 -5.81 -2.40
N THR A 113 -6.68 -5.85 -3.57
CA THR A 113 -7.54 -6.96 -3.97
C THR A 113 -6.70 -7.97 -4.74
N ARG A 114 -6.82 -9.25 -4.41
CA ARG A 114 -6.20 -10.36 -5.14
C ARG A 114 -7.05 -10.75 -6.35
N ASP A 115 -6.49 -11.59 -7.23
CA ASP A 115 -7.18 -12.09 -8.42
C ASP A 115 -8.44 -12.92 -8.10
N ASP A 116 -8.48 -13.53 -6.91
CA ASP A 116 -9.62 -14.28 -6.38
C ASP A 116 -10.66 -13.39 -5.66
N SER A 117 -10.53 -12.08 -5.80
CA SER A 117 -11.37 -11.06 -5.14
C SER A 117 -11.24 -11.02 -3.60
N THR A 118 -10.28 -11.73 -3.01
CA THR A 118 -9.98 -11.61 -1.58
C THR A 118 -9.16 -10.35 -1.29
N LEU A 119 -9.35 -9.78 -0.10
CA LEU A 119 -8.62 -8.59 0.34
C LEU A 119 -7.32 -8.99 1.04
N LYS A 120 -6.25 -8.30 0.71
CA LYS A 120 -4.95 -8.47 1.35
C LYS A 120 -4.55 -7.18 2.04
N PRO A 121 -4.51 -7.14 3.39
CA PRO A 121 -4.03 -5.97 4.12
C PRO A 121 -2.53 -5.76 3.90
N ASP A 122 -2.13 -4.50 3.88
CA ASP A 122 -0.74 -4.13 4.10
C ASP A 122 -0.51 -4.02 5.61
N TYR A 123 0.10 -5.02 6.19
CA TYR A 123 0.30 -5.12 7.64
C TYR A 123 1.14 -3.98 8.23
N SER A 124 1.93 -3.28 7.41
CA SER A 124 2.69 -2.10 7.82
C SER A 124 1.81 -0.84 7.96
N SER A 125 0.60 -0.86 7.41
CA SER A 125 -0.37 0.25 7.43
C SER A 125 -1.44 0.11 8.50
N LYS A 126 -1.22 -0.74 9.51
CA LYS A 126 -2.15 -0.92 10.61
C LYS A 126 -2.29 0.37 11.43
N VAL A 127 -3.51 0.86 11.56
CA VAL A 127 -3.82 2.10 12.28
C VAL A 127 -4.36 1.85 13.68
N ILE A 128 -5.15 0.78 13.87
CA ILE A 128 -5.62 0.37 15.19
C ILE A 128 -5.78 -1.15 15.26
N ALA A 129 -5.75 -1.68 16.47
CA ALA A 129 -6.05 -3.07 16.76
C ALA A 129 -6.55 -3.21 18.20
N GLY A 130 -7.48 -4.14 18.41
CA GLY A 130 -8.05 -4.39 19.75
C GLY A 130 -8.86 -5.66 19.82
N SER A 131 -9.21 -6.05 21.03
CA SER A 131 -10.11 -7.19 21.27
C SER A 131 -11.56 -6.72 21.29
N LEU A 132 -12.46 -7.50 20.69
CA LEU A 132 -13.89 -7.28 20.84
C LEU A 132 -14.35 -7.84 22.18
N ASP A 133 -15.24 -7.11 22.84
CA ASP A 133 -15.94 -7.56 24.05
C ASP A 133 -17.39 -7.87 23.70
N ASN A 134 -17.79 -9.13 23.88
CA ASN A 134 -19.12 -9.61 23.49
C ASN A 134 -19.52 -9.28 22.04
N GLY A 135 -18.54 -9.26 21.13
CA GLY A 135 -18.75 -8.93 19.72
C GLY A 135 -18.75 -7.44 19.41
N VAL A 136 -18.45 -6.57 20.38
CA VAL A 136 -18.45 -5.11 20.21
C VAL A 136 -17.05 -4.55 20.40
N PHE A 137 -16.69 -3.59 19.56
CA PHE A 137 -15.47 -2.81 19.71
C PHE A 137 -15.76 -1.35 19.36
N ALA A 138 -15.45 -0.45 20.30
CA ALA A 138 -15.55 1.00 20.09
C ALA A 138 -14.21 1.65 20.39
N SER A 139 -13.73 2.46 19.49
CA SER A 139 -12.48 3.20 19.68
C SER A 139 -12.36 4.40 18.75
N ASN A 140 -11.52 5.34 19.13
CA ASN A 140 -11.09 6.41 18.26
C ASN A 140 -9.61 6.25 17.88
N PHE A 141 -9.25 6.70 16.69
CA PHE A 141 -7.88 6.67 16.19
C PHE A 141 -7.66 7.79 15.18
N THR A 142 -6.41 8.02 14.81
CA THR A 142 -6.04 8.95 13.75
C THR A 142 -5.48 8.19 12.56
N ALA A 143 -5.86 8.59 11.37
CA ALA A 143 -5.31 8.08 10.12
C ALA A 143 -4.94 9.23 9.18
N PRO A 144 -4.07 9.01 8.17
CA PRO A 144 -3.77 10.02 7.17
C PRO A 144 -5.01 10.41 6.35
N VAL A 145 -5.19 11.70 6.11
CA VAL A 145 -6.36 12.25 5.35
C VAL A 145 -6.45 11.81 3.89
N ASN A 146 -5.40 11.22 3.35
CA ASN A 146 -5.34 10.76 1.95
C ASN A 146 -5.88 9.34 1.74
N HIS A 147 -6.58 8.77 2.72
CA HIS A 147 -7.19 7.45 2.62
C HIS A 147 -8.71 7.56 2.64
N ASP A 148 -9.33 7.32 1.48
CA ASP A 148 -10.79 7.36 1.33
C ASP A 148 -11.47 6.11 1.91
N SER A 149 -10.72 5.04 2.13
CA SER A 149 -11.22 3.76 2.63
C SER A 149 -10.23 3.06 3.55
N LEU A 150 -10.78 2.32 4.49
CA LEU A 150 -10.06 1.51 5.47
C LEU A 150 -10.50 0.06 5.32
N LEU A 151 -9.59 -0.89 5.53
CA LEU A 151 -9.91 -2.30 5.63
C LEU A 151 -10.02 -2.70 7.10
N VAL A 152 -11.20 -3.17 7.50
CA VAL A 152 -11.43 -3.78 8.80
C VAL A 152 -11.34 -5.29 8.65
N GLU A 153 -10.55 -5.93 9.51
CA GLU A 153 -10.35 -7.39 9.55
C GLU A 153 -10.57 -7.89 10.98
N ILE A 154 -11.49 -8.86 11.15
CA ILE A 154 -11.83 -9.44 12.45
C ILE A 154 -11.43 -10.90 12.45
N TRP A 155 -10.60 -11.28 13.39
CA TRP A 155 -10.10 -12.63 13.60
C TRP A 155 -10.78 -13.29 14.79
N PHE A 156 -11.20 -14.54 14.61
CA PHE A 156 -11.80 -15.36 15.63
C PHE A 156 -10.78 -16.34 16.21
N TYR A 157 -10.83 -16.53 17.54
CA TYR A 157 -9.94 -17.48 18.21
C TYR A 157 -10.40 -18.94 18.12
N ASP A 158 -11.60 -19.19 17.60
CA ASP A 158 -12.19 -20.52 17.40
C ASP A 158 -11.84 -21.16 16.06
N GLY A 159 -11.04 -20.47 15.23
CA GLY A 159 -10.57 -20.96 13.92
C GLY A 159 -11.51 -20.67 12.77
N GLN A 160 -12.55 -19.87 12.95
CA GLN A 160 -13.36 -19.37 11.84
C GLN A 160 -12.52 -18.47 10.91
N PRO A 161 -12.85 -18.41 9.61
CA PRO A 161 -12.18 -17.49 8.70
C PRO A 161 -12.41 -16.04 9.15
N PRO A 162 -11.44 -15.14 8.89
CA PRO A 162 -11.59 -13.75 9.26
C PRO A 162 -12.72 -13.08 8.49
N LEU A 163 -13.45 -12.19 9.15
CA LEU A 163 -14.35 -11.26 8.49
C LEU A 163 -13.55 -10.07 7.98
N GLN A 164 -13.81 -9.67 6.75
CA GLN A 164 -13.16 -8.50 6.13
C GLN A 164 -14.22 -7.59 5.53
N GLN A 165 -14.11 -6.30 5.80
CA GLN A 165 -14.96 -5.27 5.22
C GLN A 165 -14.16 -4.02 4.91
N VAL A 166 -14.38 -3.48 3.71
CA VAL A 166 -13.89 -2.14 3.34
C VAL A 166 -14.95 -1.13 3.78
N VAL A 167 -14.51 -0.13 4.53
CA VAL A 167 -15.35 0.95 5.03
C VAL A 167 -14.84 2.27 4.49
N SER A 168 -15.75 3.21 4.24
CA SER A 168 -15.35 4.57 3.91
C SER A 168 -14.75 5.23 5.15
N SER A 169 -13.78 6.10 4.95
CA SER A 169 -13.24 6.94 6.04
C SER A 169 -14.29 7.86 6.66
N THR A 170 -15.44 8.04 5.99
CA THR A 170 -16.58 8.82 6.51
C THR A 170 -17.57 8.00 7.31
N ASP A 171 -17.47 6.67 7.30
CA ASP A 171 -18.37 5.77 8.01
C ASP A 171 -17.79 5.43 9.39
N SER A 172 -18.54 5.74 10.44
CA SER A 172 -18.13 5.48 11.82
C SER A 172 -18.72 4.20 12.42
N GLN A 173 -19.77 3.65 11.80
CA GLN A 173 -20.45 2.46 12.32
C GLN A 173 -20.40 1.30 11.34
N ILE A 174 -20.03 0.13 11.86
CA ILE A 174 -19.96 -1.12 11.11
C ILE A 174 -20.77 -2.17 11.88
N VAL A 175 -21.84 -2.62 11.26
CA VAL A 175 -22.72 -3.67 11.79
C VAL A 175 -22.74 -4.82 10.77
N TRP A 176 -22.49 -6.06 11.25
CA TRP A 176 -22.57 -7.28 10.45
C TRP A 176 -23.84 -8.06 10.73
#